data_1b6397246ef82df3d547b31eb4e592f8
#
_entry.id   1b6397246ef82df3d547b31eb4e592f8
#
_cell.length_a   1.000
_cell.length_b   1.000
_cell.length_c   1.000
_cell.angle_alpha   90.00
_cell.angle_beta   90.00
_cell.angle_gamma   90.00
#
_symmetry.space_group_name_H-M   'P 1'
#
loop_
_entity.id
_entity.type
_entity.pdbx_description
1 polymer ?
#
loop_
_entity_poly.entity_id
_entity_poly.type
_entity_poly.pdbx_seq_one_letter_code
_entity_poly.pdbx_strand_id
1 'polypeptide(L)'
;MDKTISFIQPSRSNLKYLKWSYEAIRKNLGYRHEICMADDFSDDGTWEWMKKIAEKDVNVKIHRNNGPTRLGHTILYDTLVDMATNDIVMIYHADMYAMPGLDDEILKHIKPGVVVSGTRIEPPLHPKGPEKVIKDFGIEPEEFKEQELLNWFDKDYTWEQETTEGIFAHWAIYKLSLIHI
;
A
#
# COMPACT_ATOMS: atom_id res chain seq x y z
N MET A 1 12.48 -4.01 -18.61
CA MET A 1 11.23 -3.55 -18.01
C MET A 1 11.59 -2.91 -16.70
N ASP A 2 11.02 -1.75 -16.44
CA ASP A 2 11.22 -1.06 -15.17
C ASP A 2 10.61 -1.93 -14.06
N LYS A 3 11.40 -2.23 -13.03
CA LYS A 3 10.96 -3.09 -11.91
C LYS A 3 10.41 -2.27 -10.75
N THR A 4 9.99 -1.04 -11.02
CA THR A 4 9.50 -0.13 -10.00
C THR A 4 7.98 0.03 -10.06
N ILE A 5 7.37 0.13 -8.88
CA ILE A 5 5.93 0.29 -8.68
C ILE A 5 5.70 1.67 -8.06
N SER A 6 4.60 2.32 -8.41
CA SER A 6 4.11 3.49 -7.68
C SER A 6 3.06 3.07 -6.67
N PHE A 7 3.37 3.18 -5.38
CA PHE A 7 2.44 2.94 -4.28
C PHE A 7 1.52 4.15 -4.12
N ILE A 8 0.22 3.93 -4.12
CA ILE A 8 -0.82 4.96 -4.09
C ILE A 8 -1.49 4.94 -2.71
N GLN A 9 -1.18 5.95 -1.88
CA GLN A 9 -1.55 6.00 -0.47
C GLN A 9 -2.29 7.30 -0.09
N PRO A 10 -3.61 7.41 -0.29
CA PRO A 10 -4.38 8.46 0.33
C PRO A 10 -4.45 8.25 1.85
N SER A 11 -4.35 9.34 2.61
CA SER A 11 -4.38 9.30 4.08
C SER A 11 -5.19 10.46 4.63
N ARG A 12 -5.78 10.25 5.80
CA ARG A 12 -6.44 11.29 6.57
C ARG A 12 -6.40 10.99 8.06
N SER A 13 -5.82 11.94 8.85
CA SER A 13 -5.72 11.84 10.31
C SER A 13 -5.26 10.45 10.77
N ASN A 14 -4.19 9.95 10.08
CA ASN A 14 -3.70 8.58 10.23
C ASN A 14 -2.17 8.52 10.27
N LEU A 15 -1.55 9.56 10.84
CA LEU A 15 -0.11 9.78 10.77
C LEU A 15 0.72 8.61 11.28
N LYS A 16 0.33 7.97 12.38
CA LYS A 16 1.12 6.87 12.95
C LYS A 16 1.18 5.66 12.03
N TYR A 17 0.07 5.30 11.40
CA TYR A 17 0.00 4.17 10.47
C TYR A 17 0.71 4.50 9.16
N LEU A 18 0.54 5.73 8.66
CA LEU A 18 1.23 6.17 7.44
C LEU A 18 2.75 6.11 7.58
N LYS A 19 3.29 6.52 8.74
CA LYS A 19 4.71 6.38 9.06
C LYS A 19 5.15 4.92 9.05
N TRP A 20 4.43 4.08 9.75
CA TRP A 20 4.70 2.66 9.85
C TRP A 20 4.66 1.96 8.47
N SER A 21 3.65 2.27 7.66
CA SER A 21 3.54 1.77 6.29
C SER A 21 4.70 2.23 5.39
N TYR A 22 5.05 3.52 5.43
CA TYR A 22 6.20 4.06 4.70
C TYR A 22 7.50 3.38 5.09
N GLU A 23 7.75 3.22 6.38
CA GLU A 23 8.95 2.56 6.91
C GLU A 23 9.02 1.09 6.47
N ALA A 24 7.88 0.38 6.50
CA ALA A 24 7.80 -1.00 6.02
C ALA A 24 8.13 -1.13 4.52
N ILE A 25 7.58 -0.25 3.68
CA ILE A 25 7.90 -0.22 2.24
C ILE A 25 9.41 0.01 2.02
N ARG A 26 10.00 0.98 2.72
CA ARG A 26 11.43 1.31 2.57
C ARG A 26 12.38 0.27 3.14
N LYS A 27 11.96 -0.45 4.17
CA LYS A 27 12.74 -1.50 4.84
C LYS A 27 12.71 -2.83 4.09
N ASN A 28 11.53 -3.23 3.62
CA ASN A 28 11.26 -4.61 3.26
C ASN A 28 11.23 -4.90 1.77
N LEU A 29 11.09 -3.86 0.92
CA LEU A 29 11.01 -4.06 -0.52
C LEU A 29 12.37 -3.91 -1.19
N GLY A 30 12.58 -4.71 -2.25
CA GLY A 30 13.88 -4.85 -2.93
C GLY A 30 14.25 -3.66 -3.81
N TYR A 31 13.27 -2.85 -4.22
CA TYR A 31 13.47 -1.71 -5.13
C TYR A 31 13.08 -0.38 -4.47
N ARG A 32 13.69 0.70 -4.97
CA ARG A 32 13.34 2.07 -4.56
C ARG A 32 12.06 2.52 -5.28
N HIS A 33 10.96 1.94 -4.88
CA HIS A 33 9.64 2.26 -5.42
C HIS A 33 9.25 3.72 -5.21
N GLU A 34 8.42 4.25 -6.13
CA GLU A 34 7.77 5.54 -5.94
C GLU A 34 6.62 5.39 -4.92
N ILE A 35 6.48 6.35 -4.02
CA ILE A 35 5.35 6.42 -3.10
C ILE A 35 4.63 7.74 -3.32
N CYS A 36 3.40 7.68 -3.80
CA CYS A 36 2.51 8.82 -3.98
C CYS A 36 1.54 8.89 -2.80
N MET A 37 1.66 9.91 -1.97
CA MET A 37 0.82 10.12 -0.79
C MET A 37 -0.09 11.33 -0.95
N ALA A 38 -1.32 11.24 -0.45
CA ALA A 38 -2.22 12.38 -0.35
C ALA A 38 -2.72 12.59 1.07
N ASP A 39 -2.77 13.86 1.48
CA ASP A 39 -3.38 14.31 2.73
C ASP A 39 -4.77 14.89 2.45
N ASP A 40 -5.84 14.22 2.95
CA ASP A 40 -7.22 14.69 2.81
C ASP A 40 -7.64 15.61 3.96
N PHE A 41 -6.94 16.74 4.10
CA PHE A 41 -7.25 17.76 5.11
C PHE A 41 -7.14 17.22 6.55
N SER A 42 -5.97 16.70 6.91
CA SER A 42 -5.64 16.25 8.26
C SER A 42 -5.23 17.40 9.19
N ASP A 43 -5.41 17.17 10.48
CA ASP A 43 -5.06 18.07 11.58
C ASP A 43 -4.07 17.45 12.60
N ASP A 44 -3.61 16.22 12.34
CA ASP A 44 -2.72 15.42 13.21
C ASP A 44 -1.22 15.55 12.88
N GLY A 45 -0.84 16.46 11.98
CA GLY A 45 0.54 16.64 11.52
C GLY A 45 0.94 15.75 10.33
N THR A 46 -0.01 15.05 9.72
CA THR A 46 0.23 14.21 8.52
C THR A 46 0.91 14.99 7.41
N TRP A 47 0.38 16.18 7.07
CA TRP A 47 0.95 17.01 5.99
C TRP A 47 2.38 17.48 6.27
N GLU A 48 2.65 17.93 7.49
CA GLU A 48 3.97 18.38 7.91
C GLU A 48 5.01 17.26 7.84
N TRP A 49 4.60 16.05 8.17
CA TRP A 49 5.45 14.87 8.04
C TRP A 49 5.68 14.50 6.57
N MET A 50 4.63 14.47 5.75
CA MET A 50 4.75 14.20 4.30
C MET A 50 5.76 15.15 3.63
N LYS A 51 5.71 16.45 3.91
CA LYS A 51 6.67 17.43 3.41
C LYS A 51 8.11 17.06 3.78
N LYS A 52 8.35 16.75 5.06
CA LYS A 52 9.69 16.36 5.55
C LYS A 52 10.22 15.10 4.88
N ILE A 53 9.35 14.15 4.56
CA ILE A 53 9.76 12.92 3.87
C ILE A 53 10.05 13.21 2.40
N ALA A 54 9.22 13.98 1.71
CA ALA A 54 9.43 14.34 0.31
C ALA A 54 10.72 15.15 0.08
N GLU A 55 11.17 15.94 1.08
CA GLU A 55 12.47 16.62 1.04
C GLU A 55 13.66 15.65 1.12
N LYS A 56 13.49 14.49 1.75
CA LYS A 56 14.57 13.51 2.01
C LYS A 56 14.57 12.33 1.05
N ASP A 57 13.43 11.99 0.53
CA ASP A 57 13.22 10.83 -0.35
C ASP A 57 12.68 11.29 -1.70
N VAL A 58 13.57 11.34 -2.69
CA VAL A 58 13.26 11.82 -4.07
C VAL A 58 12.21 10.97 -4.78
N ASN A 59 11.95 9.75 -4.30
CA ASN A 59 10.92 8.86 -4.83
C ASN A 59 9.57 9.00 -4.09
N VAL A 60 9.41 10.06 -3.30
CA VAL A 60 8.14 10.39 -2.66
C VAL A 60 7.51 11.58 -3.34
N LYS A 61 6.24 11.45 -3.72
CA LYS A 61 5.38 12.51 -4.23
C LYS A 61 4.23 12.75 -3.27
N ILE A 62 3.87 14.00 -3.09
CA ILE A 62 2.82 14.37 -2.14
C ILE A 62 1.79 15.30 -2.76
N HIS A 63 0.54 15.11 -2.37
CA HIS A 63 -0.59 15.97 -2.71
C HIS A 63 -1.34 16.37 -1.43
N ARG A 64 -1.95 17.56 -1.43
CA ARG A 64 -2.79 18.03 -0.32
C ARG A 64 -4.15 18.49 -0.80
N ASN A 65 -5.18 17.98 -0.17
CA ASN A 65 -6.47 18.65 -0.14
C ASN A 65 -6.43 19.78 0.91
N ASN A 66 -6.60 21.04 0.47
CA ASN A 66 -6.56 22.18 1.37
C ASN A 66 -7.89 22.39 2.12
N GLY A 67 -8.88 21.52 1.93
CA GLY A 67 -10.16 21.57 2.64
C GLY A 67 -11.03 22.80 2.27
N PRO A 68 -12.06 23.08 3.07
CA PRO A 68 -12.48 22.30 4.25
C PRO A 68 -13.24 21.01 3.92
N THR A 69 -13.67 20.83 2.65
CA THR A 69 -14.41 19.63 2.23
C THR A 69 -13.47 18.49 1.93
N ARG A 70 -13.78 17.30 2.42
CA ARG A 70 -13.08 16.07 2.09
C ARG A 70 -13.30 15.69 0.63
N LEU A 71 -12.25 15.21 -0.02
CA LEU A 71 -12.34 14.65 -1.37
C LEU A 71 -12.71 13.16 -1.35
N GLY A 72 -12.26 12.45 -0.31
CA GLY A 72 -12.46 11.01 -0.17
C GLY A 72 -11.50 10.18 -1.01
N HIS A 73 -11.51 8.88 -0.76
CA HIS A 73 -10.52 7.96 -1.32
C HIS A 73 -10.54 7.92 -2.85
N THR A 74 -11.72 7.87 -3.48
CA THR A 74 -11.85 7.73 -4.95
C THR A 74 -11.14 8.85 -5.70
N ILE A 75 -11.41 10.11 -5.34
CA ILE A 75 -10.80 11.27 -6.00
C ILE A 75 -9.29 11.29 -5.74
N LEU A 76 -8.87 10.95 -4.52
CA LEU A 76 -7.45 10.95 -4.19
C LEU A 76 -6.70 9.80 -4.86
N TYR A 77 -7.30 8.63 -5.05
CA TYR A 77 -6.69 7.56 -5.85
C TYR A 77 -6.45 8.02 -7.28
N ASP A 78 -7.44 8.61 -7.94
CA ASP A 78 -7.30 9.14 -9.30
C ASP A 78 -6.18 10.19 -9.36
N THR A 79 -6.18 11.16 -8.45
CA THR A 79 -5.15 12.20 -8.36
C THR A 79 -3.75 11.60 -8.21
N LEU A 80 -3.58 10.63 -7.34
CA LEU A 80 -2.27 10.00 -7.09
C LEU A 80 -1.82 9.10 -8.24
N VAL A 81 -2.74 8.41 -8.90
CA VAL A 81 -2.45 7.63 -10.10
C VAL A 81 -1.97 8.55 -11.23
N ASP A 82 -2.59 9.72 -11.40
CA ASP A 82 -2.14 10.71 -12.39
C ASP A 82 -0.73 11.23 -12.09
N MET A 83 -0.39 11.42 -10.81
CA MET A 83 0.94 11.86 -10.36
C MET A 83 2.01 10.78 -10.51
N ALA A 84 1.63 9.51 -10.49
CA ALA A 84 2.54 8.37 -10.57
C ALA A 84 3.30 8.34 -11.90
N THR A 85 4.60 8.06 -11.86
CA THR A 85 5.46 8.02 -13.05
C THR A 85 5.82 6.62 -13.53
N ASN A 86 5.65 5.60 -12.70
CA ASN A 86 5.88 4.21 -13.13
C ASN A 86 4.69 3.66 -13.91
N ASP A 87 4.97 2.69 -14.78
CA ASP A 87 3.95 1.98 -15.56
C ASP A 87 3.05 1.09 -14.71
N ILE A 88 3.51 0.67 -13.53
CA ILE A 88 2.77 -0.16 -12.60
C ILE A 88 2.38 0.69 -11.40
N VAL A 89 1.09 0.74 -11.10
CA VAL A 89 0.54 1.38 -9.90
C VAL A 89 -0.01 0.33 -8.95
N MET A 90 0.12 0.56 -7.66
CA MET A 90 -0.41 -0.30 -6.61
C MET A 90 -1.25 0.50 -5.65
N ILE A 91 -2.55 0.21 -5.61
CA ILE A 91 -3.44 0.75 -4.59
C ILE A 91 -3.07 0.10 -3.25
N TYR A 92 -2.58 0.92 -2.35
CA TYR A 92 -2.01 0.48 -1.09
C TYR A 92 -2.47 1.39 0.05
N HIS A 93 -3.17 0.83 1.02
CA HIS A 93 -3.69 1.65 2.12
C HIS A 93 -2.56 2.14 3.03
N ALA A 94 -2.78 3.30 3.65
CA ALA A 94 -1.81 3.94 4.52
C ALA A 94 -1.61 3.24 5.89
N ASP A 95 -2.32 2.15 6.13
CA ASP A 95 -2.32 1.34 7.36
C ASP A 95 -1.90 -0.13 7.11
N MET A 96 -1.14 -0.36 6.04
CA MET A 96 -0.65 -1.68 5.67
C MET A 96 0.86 -1.82 5.90
N TYR A 97 1.27 -2.97 6.39
CA TYR A 97 2.68 -3.38 6.48
C TYR A 97 3.08 -4.15 5.23
N ALA A 98 4.11 -3.66 4.53
CA ALA A 98 4.66 -4.35 3.37
C ALA A 98 5.57 -5.50 3.83
N MET A 99 5.17 -6.73 3.51
CA MET A 99 5.99 -7.92 3.76
C MET A 99 7.24 -7.94 2.87
N PRO A 100 8.37 -8.49 3.36
CA PRO A 100 9.54 -8.71 2.51
C PRO A 100 9.19 -9.53 1.26
N GLY A 101 9.64 -9.07 0.08
CA GLY A 101 9.40 -9.75 -1.20
C GLY A 101 8.01 -9.54 -1.82
N LEU A 102 7.15 -8.71 -1.23
CA LEU A 102 5.85 -8.37 -1.82
C LEU A 102 5.98 -7.82 -3.24
N ASP A 103 6.95 -6.95 -3.47
CA ASP A 103 7.22 -6.34 -4.77
C ASP A 103 7.67 -7.38 -5.81
N ASP A 104 8.55 -8.29 -5.44
CA ASP A 104 9.02 -9.36 -6.32
C ASP A 104 7.86 -10.28 -6.75
N GLU A 105 6.97 -10.65 -5.83
CA GLU A 105 5.80 -11.47 -6.16
C GLU A 105 4.81 -10.71 -7.06
N ILE A 106 4.51 -9.46 -6.79
CA ILE A 106 3.68 -8.63 -7.67
C ILE A 106 4.29 -8.55 -9.07
N LEU A 107 5.58 -8.23 -9.17
CA LEU A 107 6.29 -8.07 -10.45
C LEU A 107 6.39 -9.37 -11.26
N LYS A 108 6.38 -10.52 -10.61
CA LYS A 108 6.38 -11.84 -11.23
C LYS A 108 5.06 -12.15 -11.93
N HIS A 109 3.94 -11.68 -11.39
CA HIS A 109 2.61 -12.04 -11.87
C HIS A 109 1.92 -10.95 -12.69
N ILE A 110 2.37 -9.70 -12.60
CA ILE A 110 1.75 -8.56 -13.28
C ILE A 110 1.89 -8.65 -14.80
N LYS A 111 0.79 -8.44 -15.52
CA LYS A 111 0.74 -8.41 -17.00
C LYS A 111 -0.25 -7.33 -17.43
N PRO A 112 -0.13 -6.77 -18.66
CA PRO A 112 -1.15 -5.90 -19.21
C PRO A 112 -2.55 -6.55 -19.16
N GLY A 113 -3.53 -5.82 -18.64
CA GLY A 113 -4.91 -6.30 -18.47
C GLY A 113 -5.14 -7.26 -17.30
N VAL A 114 -4.12 -7.51 -16.47
CA VAL A 114 -4.24 -8.33 -15.25
C VAL A 114 -4.10 -7.47 -14.03
N VAL A 115 -5.00 -7.66 -13.05
CA VAL A 115 -4.87 -7.13 -11.70
C VAL A 115 -4.27 -8.22 -10.80
N VAL A 116 -3.24 -7.87 -10.06
CA VAL A 116 -2.63 -8.76 -9.06
C VAL A 116 -2.96 -8.22 -7.68
N SER A 117 -3.63 -9.02 -6.87
CA SER A 117 -3.98 -8.70 -5.49
C SER A 117 -3.22 -9.62 -4.53
N GLY A 118 -2.73 -9.08 -3.44
CA GLY A 118 -2.08 -9.87 -2.40
C GLY A 118 -3.08 -10.33 -1.32
N THR A 119 -2.78 -11.46 -0.69
CA THR A 119 -3.50 -11.93 0.51
C THR A 119 -3.11 -11.05 1.70
N ARG A 120 -4.12 -10.62 2.47
CA ARG A 120 -3.90 -9.84 3.69
C ARG A 120 -3.80 -10.76 4.91
N ILE A 121 -2.92 -10.42 5.83
CA ILE A 121 -2.87 -11.00 7.17
C ILE A 121 -3.46 -9.95 8.10
N GLU A 122 -4.58 -10.27 8.73
CA GLU A 122 -5.35 -9.32 9.54
C GLU A 122 -5.61 -9.87 10.94
N PRO A 123 -5.62 -9.02 11.97
CA PRO A 123 -6.13 -9.39 13.28
C PRO A 123 -7.64 -9.72 13.21
N PRO A 124 -8.22 -10.41 14.20
CA PRO A 124 -9.60 -10.87 14.16
C PRO A 124 -10.63 -9.75 14.40
N LEU A 125 -10.48 -8.63 13.72
CA LEU A 125 -11.37 -7.46 13.79
C LEU A 125 -12.51 -7.53 12.76
N HIS A 126 -12.31 -8.28 11.69
CA HIS A 126 -13.25 -8.38 10.57
C HIS A 126 -13.64 -9.83 10.29
N PRO A 127 -14.79 -10.08 9.66
CA PRO A 127 -15.19 -11.41 9.24
C PRO A 127 -14.15 -12.07 8.33
N LYS A 128 -14.10 -13.39 8.32
CA LYS A 128 -13.27 -14.17 7.40
C LYS A 128 -13.68 -13.89 5.96
N GLY A 129 -12.71 -13.92 5.05
CA GLY A 129 -12.89 -13.78 3.62
C GLY A 129 -11.79 -14.55 2.88
N PRO A 130 -11.99 -14.87 1.58
CA PRO A 130 -11.00 -15.62 0.81
C PRO A 130 -9.70 -14.83 0.59
N GLU A 131 -9.77 -13.50 0.68
CA GLU A 131 -8.66 -12.59 0.43
C GLU A 131 -7.74 -12.37 1.64
N LYS A 132 -7.97 -13.08 2.74
CA LYS A 132 -7.23 -12.83 3.99
C LYS A 132 -7.06 -14.03 4.88
N VAL A 133 -5.97 -13.99 5.62
CA VAL A 133 -5.67 -14.89 6.73
C VAL A 133 -5.89 -14.14 8.03
N ILE A 134 -6.71 -14.67 8.93
CA ILE A 134 -6.96 -14.08 10.24
C ILE A 134 -5.91 -14.59 11.22
N LYS A 135 -5.01 -13.68 11.62
CA LYS A 135 -3.99 -13.94 12.62
C LYS A 135 -3.58 -12.65 13.33
N ASP A 136 -3.43 -12.72 14.64
CA ASP A 136 -3.15 -11.56 15.48
C ASP A 136 -1.64 -11.40 15.71
N PHE A 137 -1.08 -10.35 15.11
CA PHE A 137 0.29 -9.87 15.37
C PHE A 137 0.32 -8.45 15.93
N GLY A 138 -0.76 -8.02 16.56
CA GLY A 138 -0.98 -6.66 17.06
C GLY A 138 -1.96 -5.89 16.18
N ILE A 139 -2.69 -4.97 16.82
CA ILE A 139 -3.70 -4.12 16.17
C ILE A 139 -3.11 -2.76 15.84
N GLU A 140 -2.26 -2.26 16.73
CA GLU A 140 -1.64 -0.94 16.61
C GLU A 140 -0.17 -1.07 16.20
N PRO A 141 0.42 -0.07 15.49
CA PRO A 141 1.83 -0.12 15.11
C PRO A 141 2.79 -0.34 16.28
N GLU A 142 2.46 0.19 17.47
CA GLU A 142 3.27 0.06 18.68
C GLU A 142 3.22 -1.34 19.29
N GLU A 143 2.19 -2.13 18.97
CA GLU A 143 1.98 -3.51 19.43
C GLU A 143 2.39 -4.54 18.41
N PHE A 144 2.84 -4.10 17.24
CA PHE A 144 3.10 -4.95 16.10
C PHE A 144 4.28 -5.90 16.34
N LYS A 145 4.00 -7.19 16.27
CA LYS A 145 4.93 -8.29 16.51
C LYS A 145 5.61 -8.74 15.22
N GLU A 146 6.38 -7.85 14.63
CA GLU A 146 7.03 -8.07 13.33
C GLU A 146 7.76 -9.41 13.25
N GLN A 147 8.60 -9.73 14.24
CA GLN A 147 9.39 -10.97 14.21
C GLN A 147 8.53 -12.23 14.34
N GLU A 148 7.43 -12.17 15.09
CA GLU A 148 6.49 -13.29 15.17
C GLU A 148 5.78 -13.51 13.84
N LEU A 149 5.35 -12.42 13.17
CA LEU A 149 4.77 -12.47 11.83
C LEU A 149 5.73 -13.10 10.81
N LEU A 150 6.97 -12.61 10.75
CA LEU A 150 7.96 -13.11 9.80
C LEU A 150 8.29 -14.59 10.04
N ASN A 151 8.47 -14.99 11.30
CA ASN A 151 8.73 -16.39 11.66
C ASN A 151 7.57 -17.32 11.30
N TRP A 152 6.34 -16.84 11.52
CA TRP A 152 5.15 -17.61 11.14
C TRP A 152 5.02 -17.72 9.62
N PHE A 153 5.26 -16.63 8.90
CA PHE A 153 5.18 -16.60 7.45
C PHE A 153 6.16 -17.58 6.82
N ASP A 154 7.41 -17.61 7.30
CA ASP A 154 8.45 -18.51 6.77
C ASP A 154 8.19 -19.99 7.06
N LYS A 155 7.55 -20.31 8.18
CA LYS A 155 7.42 -21.70 8.65
C LYS A 155 6.07 -22.34 8.36
N ASP A 156 5.02 -21.56 8.51
CA ASP A 156 3.65 -22.08 8.61
C ASP A 156 2.75 -21.62 7.46
N TYR A 157 3.16 -20.60 6.69
CA TYR A 157 2.35 -20.09 5.60
C TYR A 157 2.65 -20.85 4.31
N THR A 158 1.61 -21.46 3.74
CA THR A 158 1.69 -22.09 2.41
C THR A 158 1.07 -21.19 1.38
N TRP A 159 1.82 -20.89 0.35
CA TRP A 159 1.39 -20.10 -0.79
C TRP A 159 0.44 -20.93 -1.67
N GLU A 160 -0.78 -20.41 -1.86
CA GLU A 160 -1.69 -20.90 -2.89
C GLU A 160 -2.00 -19.76 -3.85
N GLN A 161 -1.81 -20.02 -5.15
CA GLN A 161 -2.13 -19.08 -6.19
C GLN A 161 -3.55 -19.38 -6.68
N GLU A 162 -4.49 -18.51 -6.35
CA GLU A 162 -5.88 -18.66 -6.74
C GLU A 162 -6.34 -17.48 -7.60
N THR A 163 -7.25 -17.75 -8.53
CA THR A 163 -8.03 -16.71 -9.19
C THR A 163 -9.30 -16.50 -8.38
N THR A 164 -9.47 -15.32 -7.80
CA THR A 164 -10.64 -14.97 -6.99
C THR A 164 -11.60 -14.07 -7.74
N GLU A 165 -12.89 -14.14 -7.41
CA GLU A 165 -13.84 -13.11 -7.81
C GLU A 165 -13.67 -11.88 -6.91
N GLY A 166 -13.60 -10.70 -7.53
CA GLY A 166 -13.43 -9.42 -6.84
C GLY A 166 -11.96 -8.98 -6.72
N ILE A 167 -11.79 -7.70 -6.41
CA ILE A 167 -10.51 -7.05 -6.21
C ILE A 167 -10.46 -6.55 -4.77
N PHE A 168 -9.45 -6.96 -4.03
CA PHE A 168 -9.25 -6.56 -2.65
C PHE A 168 -7.94 -5.76 -2.54
N ALA A 169 -7.95 -4.65 -1.82
CA ALA A 169 -6.72 -3.92 -1.53
C ALA A 169 -5.84 -4.78 -0.61
N HIS A 170 -4.56 -4.85 -0.85
CA HIS A 170 -3.79 -4.13 -1.86
C HIS A 170 -3.81 -4.85 -3.23
N TRP A 171 -3.74 -4.08 -4.31
CA TRP A 171 -3.69 -4.63 -5.64
C TRP A 171 -2.89 -3.74 -6.59
N ALA A 172 -2.27 -4.35 -7.59
CA ALA A 172 -1.46 -3.70 -8.61
C ALA A 172 -1.98 -3.94 -10.02
N ILE A 173 -1.77 -2.98 -10.90
CA ILE A 173 -2.15 -3.04 -12.31
C ILE A 173 -1.21 -2.16 -13.14
N TYR A 174 -1.11 -2.44 -14.43
CA TYR A 174 -0.53 -1.48 -15.36
C TYR A 174 -1.39 -0.23 -15.48
N LYS A 175 -0.81 0.95 -15.31
CA LYS A 175 -1.51 2.25 -15.33
C LYS A 175 -2.35 2.44 -16.60
N LEU A 176 -1.82 2.07 -17.76
CA LEU A 176 -2.55 2.14 -19.04
C LEU A 176 -3.80 1.25 -19.06
N SER A 177 -3.85 0.18 -18.27
CA SER A 177 -5.04 -0.68 -18.21
C SER A 177 -6.21 -0.01 -17.49
N LEU A 178 -5.96 0.99 -16.62
CA LEU A 178 -7.01 1.78 -15.95
C LEU A 178 -7.77 2.67 -16.94
N ILE A 179 -7.13 3.11 -18.02
CA ILE A 179 -7.73 3.99 -19.03
C ILE A 179 -8.73 3.23 -19.91
N HIS A 180 -8.58 1.93 -20.00
CA HIS A 180 -9.40 1.06 -20.86
C HIS A 180 -10.53 0.32 -20.15
N ILE A 181 -10.67 0.54 -18.84
CA ILE A 181 -11.78 0.01 -18.04
C ILE A 181 -12.91 1.01 -17.96
#